data_71d05dbb44c0ab635d5cd329e20eb052
#
_entry.id   71d05dbb44c0ab635d5cd329e20eb052
#
_cell.length_a   1.000
_cell.length_b   1.000
_cell.length_c   1.000
_cell.angle_alpha   90.00
_cell.angle_beta   90.00
_cell.angle_gamma   90.00
#
_symmetry.space_group_name_H-M   'P 1'
#
loop_
_entity.id
_entity.type
_entity.pdbx_description
1 polymer ?
#
loop_
_entity_poly.entity_id
_entity_poly.type
_entity_poly.pdbx_seq_one_letter_code
_entity_poly.pdbx_strand_id
1 'polypeptide(L)'
;MSVLNRLMNKADRDPYFDKVGYEILNESALKQKAKVSVVVPVYNAMEFLKKTVDSVILQNIGFHNITLILVDDGSKDGSREVLREYSRLYENIVSVFLQKNTGTPAFPRNLGAHLSNSKYITFLDADDWLSCEGVKVLYDLLEETKVNYAVGKTIQVDSKQETVIGRYESSQIRHNVSPFSIRHLFYHLGPRARMMKLDIIKKNGIKYPEMKFAEDKQFFIDVILAAGKISTTTVPIYYLNRIDENESLTKQTDVFEKMDSNISVLKHVLEKNLDPNQEKLIINRLIEFDSITRLFDRKHFLKSKNKKAYYDKFNKVMSIFKKYKRPYLFEDTIIKPISRIYFDLAMNRDFETLEALADWSKNKGESYFIEKEGLPYKVARLKNGKEIQIPIQLQAAISEEKQSSDHIDLKITLKGHKIPDIQGLILQSRTHVEQSYLIEEGVQHNKDNSVTIKLDKQNLKQLKQDGYAVYLRHSDYEKKLISKDTELNLQVEIEKNKQLLIYKTKNGNMGIKVIKETKQ
;
A
#
# COMPACT_ATOMS: atom_id res chain seq x y z
N MET A 1 -6.13 -13.38 -44.05
CA MET A 1 -5.94 -14.35 -42.94
C MET A 1 -4.47 -14.69 -42.89
N SER A 2 -3.73 -14.16 -41.90
CA SER A 2 -2.27 -14.27 -41.82
C SER A 2 -1.85 -15.69 -41.44
N VAL A 3 -0.70 -16.11 -41.94
CA VAL A 3 -0.05 -17.39 -41.72
C VAL A 3 0.21 -17.71 -40.21
N LEU A 4 0.14 -16.71 -39.36
CA LEU A 4 0.39 -16.76 -37.88
C LEU A 4 -0.69 -17.50 -37.07
N ASN A 5 -1.87 -17.74 -37.60
CA ASN A 5 -2.95 -18.45 -36.88
C ASN A 5 -2.81 -19.99 -36.87
N ARG A 6 -1.68 -20.56 -37.30
CA ARG A 6 -1.53 -22.02 -37.49
C ARG A 6 -0.78 -22.78 -36.40
N LEU A 7 -0.12 -22.13 -35.43
CA LEU A 7 0.85 -22.81 -34.57
C LEU A 7 0.40 -23.06 -33.09
N MET A 8 -0.64 -22.44 -32.61
CA MET A 8 -1.24 -22.85 -31.34
C MET A 8 -2.23 -24.00 -31.57
N ASN A 9 -2.14 -25.05 -30.75
CA ASN A 9 -3.15 -26.13 -30.76
C ASN A 9 -4.53 -25.51 -30.53
N LYS A 10 -5.53 -25.91 -31.32
CA LYS A 10 -6.93 -25.43 -31.24
C LYS A 10 -7.51 -25.54 -29.83
N ALA A 11 -6.98 -26.42 -28.98
CA ALA A 11 -7.39 -26.65 -27.59
C ALA A 11 -6.95 -25.55 -26.61
N ASP A 12 -5.95 -24.73 -26.95
CA ASP A 12 -5.38 -23.72 -26.04
C ASP A 12 -5.86 -22.29 -26.36
N ARG A 13 -6.74 -22.12 -27.34
CA ARG A 13 -7.28 -20.81 -27.74
C ARG A 13 -8.43 -20.41 -26.84
N ASP A 14 -8.23 -19.34 -26.05
CA ASP A 14 -9.32 -18.66 -25.35
C ASP A 14 -9.93 -17.59 -26.30
N PRO A 15 -11.21 -17.74 -26.74
CA PRO A 15 -11.87 -16.78 -27.64
C PRO A 15 -11.85 -15.33 -27.12
N TYR A 16 -11.67 -15.17 -25.81
CA TYR A 16 -11.54 -13.86 -25.19
C TYR A 16 -10.32 -13.09 -25.74
N PHE A 17 -9.18 -13.76 -25.98
CA PHE A 17 -7.97 -13.10 -26.47
C PHE A 17 -7.95 -12.95 -28.00
N ASP A 18 -8.60 -13.83 -28.73
CA ASP A 18 -8.65 -13.79 -30.19
C ASP A 18 -9.41 -12.57 -30.75
N LYS A 19 -10.31 -11.97 -29.96
CA LYS A 19 -11.13 -10.82 -30.36
C LYS A 19 -10.35 -9.54 -30.71
N VAL A 20 -9.14 -9.37 -30.13
CA VAL A 20 -8.31 -8.15 -30.33
C VAL A 20 -7.31 -8.36 -31.47
N GLY A 21 -6.84 -9.59 -31.67
CA GLY A 21 -5.74 -9.92 -32.58
C GLY A 21 -4.38 -9.43 -32.06
N TYR A 22 -3.36 -10.26 -32.18
CA TYR A 22 -2.01 -9.92 -31.74
C TYR A 22 -0.93 -10.67 -32.55
N GLU A 23 0.28 -10.09 -32.51
CA GLU A 23 1.52 -10.68 -33.04
C GLU A 23 2.42 -11.05 -31.86
N ILE A 24 3.15 -12.17 -31.94
CA ILE A 24 4.12 -12.59 -30.92
C ILE A 24 5.50 -12.74 -31.55
N LEU A 25 6.52 -12.16 -30.89
CA LEU A 25 7.93 -12.43 -31.15
C LEU A 25 8.49 -13.34 -30.05
N ASN A 26 9.42 -14.24 -30.43
CA ASN A 26 10.05 -15.22 -29.53
C ASN A 26 9.04 -16.18 -28.86
N GLU A 27 7.99 -16.57 -29.59
CA GLU A 27 6.96 -17.50 -29.09
C GLU A 27 7.54 -18.80 -28.52
N SER A 28 8.69 -19.27 -29.06
CA SER A 28 9.40 -20.46 -28.59
C SER A 28 9.78 -20.41 -27.10
N ALA A 29 10.03 -19.21 -26.55
CA ALA A 29 10.33 -19.00 -25.13
C ALA A 29 9.16 -19.40 -24.23
N LEU A 30 7.92 -19.29 -24.69
CA LEU A 30 6.73 -19.69 -23.95
C LEU A 30 6.65 -21.21 -23.73
N LYS A 31 7.38 -22.02 -24.53
CA LYS A 31 7.46 -23.45 -24.34
C LYS A 31 8.49 -23.88 -23.32
N GLN A 32 9.42 -22.99 -22.95
CA GLN A 32 10.43 -23.22 -21.92
C GLN A 32 9.79 -23.10 -20.53
N LYS A 33 10.15 -24.01 -19.62
CA LYS A 33 9.69 -23.95 -18.23
C LYS A 33 10.62 -23.05 -17.41
N ALA A 34 10.46 -21.73 -17.53
CA ALA A 34 11.13 -20.80 -16.66
C ALA A 34 10.59 -20.91 -15.21
N LYS A 35 11.37 -20.45 -14.24
CA LYS A 35 10.93 -20.40 -12.84
C LYS A 35 9.85 -19.34 -12.63
N VAL A 36 10.03 -18.16 -13.25
CA VAL A 36 9.17 -16.99 -13.09
C VAL A 36 8.82 -16.37 -14.43
N SER A 37 7.56 -16.02 -14.64
CA SER A 37 7.14 -15.09 -15.68
C SER A 37 6.99 -13.69 -15.09
N VAL A 38 7.61 -12.69 -15.72
CA VAL A 38 7.40 -11.27 -15.45
C VAL A 38 6.54 -10.71 -16.58
N VAL A 39 5.35 -10.21 -16.28
CA VAL A 39 4.41 -9.66 -17.25
C VAL A 39 4.38 -8.14 -17.13
N VAL A 40 4.65 -7.45 -18.25
CA VAL A 40 4.67 -6.00 -18.35
C VAL A 40 3.63 -5.53 -19.37
N PRO A 41 2.53 -4.90 -18.96
CA PRO A 41 1.64 -4.21 -19.88
C PRO A 41 2.31 -2.91 -20.35
N VAL A 42 2.40 -2.70 -21.66
CA VAL A 42 3.08 -1.53 -22.26
C VAL A 42 2.09 -0.71 -23.08
N TYR A 43 2.02 0.60 -22.79
CA TYR A 43 1.29 1.56 -23.61
C TYR A 43 1.95 2.93 -23.54
N ASN A 44 2.54 3.39 -24.66
CA ASN A 44 3.22 4.68 -24.76
C ASN A 44 4.20 4.93 -23.60
N ALA A 45 5.17 4.03 -23.42
CA ALA A 45 6.10 4.01 -22.30
C ALA A 45 7.58 4.07 -22.74
N MET A 46 7.87 4.51 -23.97
CA MET A 46 9.21 4.47 -24.59
C MET A 46 10.30 5.02 -23.66
N GLU A 47 10.03 6.12 -22.97
CA GLU A 47 10.96 6.79 -22.07
C GLU A 47 11.42 5.92 -20.90
N PHE A 48 10.54 5.06 -20.39
CA PHE A 48 10.76 4.27 -19.17
C PHE A 48 11.20 2.84 -19.45
N LEU A 49 10.85 2.29 -20.63
CA LEU A 49 10.99 0.87 -20.97
C LEU A 49 12.39 0.32 -20.76
N LYS A 50 13.43 1.09 -21.11
CA LYS A 50 14.81 0.64 -20.92
C LYS A 50 15.09 0.30 -19.45
N LYS A 51 14.77 1.19 -18.53
CA LYS A 51 14.99 0.97 -17.09
C LYS A 51 14.15 -0.20 -16.58
N THR A 52 12.90 -0.31 -17.02
CA THR A 52 11.98 -1.38 -16.65
C THR A 52 12.52 -2.74 -17.10
N VAL A 53 12.86 -2.89 -18.37
CA VAL A 53 13.35 -4.15 -18.97
C VAL A 53 14.72 -4.52 -18.38
N ASP A 54 15.66 -3.57 -18.31
CA ASP A 54 17.00 -3.80 -17.75
C ASP A 54 16.91 -4.27 -16.29
N SER A 55 15.97 -3.75 -15.49
CA SER A 55 15.76 -4.20 -14.11
C SER A 55 15.36 -5.67 -13.99
N VAL A 56 14.72 -6.22 -15.01
CA VAL A 56 14.36 -7.66 -15.07
C VAL A 56 15.55 -8.48 -15.58
N ILE A 57 16.29 -7.98 -16.58
CA ILE A 57 17.48 -8.66 -17.10
C ILE A 57 18.56 -8.83 -16.01
N LEU A 58 18.71 -7.82 -15.15
CA LEU A 58 19.74 -7.77 -14.09
C LEU A 58 19.32 -8.49 -12.80
N GLN A 59 18.29 -9.34 -12.82
CA GLN A 59 17.85 -10.05 -11.63
C GLN A 59 18.84 -11.12 -11.16
N ASN A 60 19.13 -11.16 -9.85
CA ASN A 60 20.07 -12.10 -9.22
C ASN A 60 19.64 -13.58 -9.29
N ILE A 61 18.39 -13.88 -9.62
CA ILE A 61 17.94 -15.24 -9.90
C ILE A 61 18.55 -15.80 -11.18
N GLY A 62 19.12 -14.94 -12.03
CA GLY A 62 19.62 -15.22 -13.36
C GLY A 62 18.52 -15.12 -14.42
N PHE A 63 18.76 -14.31 -15.45
CA PHE A 63 17.76 -14.02 -16.47
C PHE A 63 17.25 -15.25 -17.22
N HIS A 64 18.08 -16.30 -17.38
CA HIS A 64 17.66 -17.59 -17.96
C HIS A 64 16.55 -18.32 -17.17
N ASN A 65 16.31 -17.95 -15.91
CA ASN A 65 15.21 -18.46 -15.10
C ASN A 65 13.92 -17.64 -15.22
N ILE A 66 13.94 -16.57 -16.04
CA ILE A 66 12.81 -15.65 -16.23
C ILE A 66 12.34 -15.70 -17.69
N THR A 67 11.03 -15.78 -17.90
CA THR A 67 10.41 -15.37 -19.17
C THR A 67 9.81 -13.98 -18.96
N LEU A 68 10.34 -12.98 -19.68
CA LEU A 68 9.81 -11.63 -19.68
C LEU A 68 8.80 -11.47 -20.80
N ILE A 69 7.53 -11.21 -20.46
CA ILE A 69 6.43 -11.07 -21.43
C ILE A 69 6.00 -9.60 -21.45
N LEU A 70 6.35 -8.91 -22.54
CA LEU A 70 6.05 -7.51 -22.80
C LEU A 70 4.81 -7.43 -23.70
N VAL A 71 3.67 -6.94 -23.19
CA VAL A 71 2.43 -6.89 -23.96
C VAL A 71 2.10 -5.45 -24.31
N ASP A 72 2.37 -5.07 -25.56
CA ASP A 72 2.08 -3.74 -26.09
C ASP A 72 0.61 -3.59 -26.45
N ASP A 73 -0.05 -2.63 -25.82
CA ASP A 73 -1.46 -2.30 -26.01
C ASP A 73 -1.68 -1.23 -27.09
N GLY A 74 -1.03 -1.39 -28.25
CA GLY A 74 -1.22 -0.50 -29.39
C GLY A 74 -0.48 0.84 -29.27
N SER A 75 0.74 0.86 -28.73
CA SER A 75 1.58 2.05 -28.60
C SER A 75 1.89 2.74 -29.94
N LYS A 76 2.12 4.08 -29.87
CA LYS A 76 2.40 4.96 -31.01
C LYS A 76 3.61 5.88 -30.81
N ASP A 77 4.36 5.70 -29.72
CA ASP A 77 5.45 6.59 -29.29
C ASP A 77 6.87 6.01 -29.49
N GLY A 78 7.01 4.91 -30.22
CA GLY A 78 8.30 4.22 -30.38
C GLY A 78 8.50 3.07 -29.38
N SER A 79 7.59 2.80 -28.47
CA SER A 79 7.67 1.65 -27.56
C SER A 79 7.82 0.32 -28.29
N ARG A 80 7.12 0.13 -29.43
CA ARG A 80 7.18 -1.09 -30.23
C ARG A 80 8.56 -1.39 -30.79
N GLU A 81 9.26 -0.36 -31.23
CA GLU A 81 10.64 -0.45 -31.76
C GLU A 81 11.59 -0.95 -30.67
N VAL A 82 11.49 -0.37 -29.45
CA VAL A 82 12.27 -0.79 -28.29
C VAL A 82 11.98 -2.26 -27.95
N LEU A 83 10.71 -2.67 -27.91
CA LEU A 83 10.35 -4.06 -27.63
C LEU A 83 10.91 -5.04 -28.68
N ARG A 84 10.87 -4.68 -29.97
CA ARG A 84 11.44 -5.49 -31.06
C ARG A 84 12.96 -5.63 -30.92
N GLU A 85 13.65 -4.56 -30.53
CA GLU A 85 15.09 -4.59 -30.28
C GLU A 85 15.44 -5.55 -29.14
N TYR A 86 14.78 -5.44 -27.98
CA TYR A 86 15.00 -6.35 -26.86
C TYR A 86 14.70 -7.82 -27.21
N SER A 87 13.63 -8.09 -27.96
CA SER A 87 13.31 -9.46 -28.40
C SER A 87 14.33 -10.03 -29.39
N ARG A 88 15.06 -9.19 -30.15
CA ARG A 88 16.16 -9.65 -31.01
C ARG A 88 17.41 -9.99 -30.21
N LEU A 89 17.66 -9.27 -29.12
CA LEU A 89 18.85 -9.43 -28.27
C LEU A 89 18.71 -10.60 -27.27
N TYR A 90 17.48 -10.91 -26.85
CA TYR A 90 17.23 -11.89 -25.79
C TYR A 90 16.10 -12.84 -26.16
N GLU A 91 16.40 -14.13 -26.26
CA GLU A 91 15.45 -15.17 -26.68
C GLU A 91 14.31 -15.38 -25.68
N ASN A 92 14.52 -15.11 -24.39
CA ASN A 92 13.53 -15.25 -23.33
C ASN A 92 12.69 -13.97 -23.07
N ILE A 93 12.84 -12.94 -23.91
CA ILE A 93 11.92 -11.80 -23.98
C ILE A 93 10.89 -12.05 -25.06
N VAL A 94 9.65 -12.23 -24.65
CA VAL A 94 8.48 -12.40 -25.51
C VAL A 94 7.79 -11.06 -25.66
N SER A 95 7.75 -10.51 -26.88
CA SER A 95 6.98 -9.29 -27.16
C SER A 95 5.68 -9.62 -27.87
N VAL A 96 4.57 -9.13 -27.32
CA VAL A 96 3.23 -9.32 -27.85
C VAL A 96 2.67 -7.96 -28.25
N PHE A 97 2.25 -7.82 -29.51
CA PHE A 97 1.76 -6.56 -30.07
C PHE A 97 0.27 -6.66 -30.38
N LEU A 98 -0.57 -6.00 -29.59
CA LEU A 98 -2.00 -5.93 -29.87
C LEU A 98 -2.28 -5.05 -31.10
N GLN A 99 -3.29 -5.45 -31.90
CA GLN A 99 -3.70 -4.67 -33.06
C GLN A 99 -4.44 -3.39 -32.70
N LYS A 100 -5.07 -3.34 -31.52
CA LYS A 100 -5.86 -2.21 -31.04
C LYS A 100 -5.58 -1.98 -29.55
N ASN A 101 -5.58 -0.71 -29.15
CA ASN A 101 -5.56 -0.34 -27.74
C ASN A 101 -6.87 -0.81 -27.07
N THR A 102 -6.72 -1.46 -25.91
CA THR A 102 -7.85 -1.97 -25.12
C THR A 102 -8.33 -0.98 -24.06
N GLY A 103 -7.57 0.10 -23.84
CA GLY A 103 -7.92 1.21 -22.96
C GLY A 103 -7.67 0.96 -21.49
N THR A 104 -7.19 -0.22 -21.10
CA THR A 104 -6.86 -0.55 -19.71
C THR A 104 -5.72 -1.59 -19.67
N PRO A 105 -4.90 -1.64 -18.60
CA PRO A 105 -3.87 -2.65 -18.45
C PRO A 105 -4.42 -4.06 -18.16
N ALA A 106 -5.73 -4.22 -17.96
CA ALA A 106 -6.37 -5.48 -17.62
C ALA A 106 -6.17 -6.54 -18.72
N PHE A 107 -6.50 -6.20 -19.97
CA PHE A 107 -6.38 -7.13 -21.09
C PHE A 107 -4.91 -7.56 -21.34
N PRO A 108 -3.91 -6.63 -21.44
CA PRO A 108 -2.51 -6.99 -21.56
C PRO A 108 -2.01 -7.90 -20.42
N ARG A 109 -2.36 -7.62 -19.16
CA ARG A 109 -1.99 -8.45 -18.01
C ARG A 109 -2.62 -9.84 -18.10
N ASN A 110 -3.89 -9.93 -18.48
CA ASN A 110 -4.59 -11.20 -18.66
C ASN A 110 -3.97 -12.03 -19.78
N LEU A 111 -3.64 -11.42 -20.92
CA LEU A 111 -3.00 -12.10 -22.03
C LEU A 111 -1.60 -12.59 -21.64
N GLY A 112 -0.80 -11.75 -20.95
CA GLY A 112 0.50 -12.16 -20.45
C GLY A 112 0.43 -13.31 -19.46
N ALA A 113 -0.57 -13.32 -18.56
CA ALA A 113 -0.80 -14.43 -17.63
C ALA A 113 -1.26 -15.71 -18.35
N HIS A 114 -2.10 -15.59 -19.37
CA HIS A 114 -2.54 -16.71 -20.20
C HIS A 114 -1.36 -17.36 -20.93
N LEU A 115 -0.49 -16.56 -21.56
CA LEU A 115 0.69 -17.02 -22.30
C LEU A 115 1.80 -17.57 -21.39
N SER A 116 1.82 -17.18 -20.10
CA SER A 116 2.83 -17.63 -19.13
C SER A 116 2.81 -19.16 -18.94
N ASN A 117 4.00 -19.77 -18.85
CA ASN A 117 4.19 -21.22 -18.60
C ASN A 117 5.22 -21.51 -17.49
N SER A 118 5.45 -20.56 -16.60
CA SER A 118 6.36 -20.70 -15.47
C SER A 118 5.64 -21.23 -14.21
N LYS A 119 6.42 -21.57 -13.17
CA LYS A 119 5.85 -21.95 -11.88
C LYS A 119 5.20 -20.77 -11.17
N TYR A 120 5.84 -19.59 -11.24
CA TYR A 120 5.39 -18.36 -10.59
C TYR A 120 5.25 -17.23 -11.60
N ILE A 121 4.41 -16.27 -11.25
CA ILE A 121 4.16 -15.06 -12.04
C ILE A 121 4.23 -13.81 -11.16
N THR A 122 4.76 -12.73 -11.71
CA THR A 122 4.71 -11.38 -11.17
C THR A 122 4.37 -10.38 -12.26
N PHE A 123 3.84 -9.22 -11.88
CA PHE A 123 3.51 -8.13 -12.80
C PHE A 123 4.38 -6.92 -12.49
N LEU A 124 4.78 -6.20 -13.53
CA LEU A 124 5.58 -4.98 -13.44
C LEU A 124 4.99 -3.93 -14.38
N ASP A 125 4.73 -2.72 -13.89
CA ASP A 125 4.25 -1.63 -14.73
C ASP A 125 5.40 -1.06 -15.56
N ALA A 126 5.12 -0.57 -16.78
CA ALA A 126 6.12 -0.21 -17.78
C ALA A 126 6.95 1.06 -17.43
N ASP A 127 6.54 1.81 -16.42
CA ASP A 127 7.19 3.01 -15.90
C ASP A 127 7.93 2.78 -14.57
N ASP A 128 7.89 1.55 -14.02
CA ASP A 128 8.46 1.16 -12.75
C ASP A 128 9.66 0.20 -12.92
N TRP A 129 10.34 -0.16 -11.83
CA TRP A 129 11.46 -1.12 -11.89
C TRP A 129 11.56 -2.00 -10.65
N LEU A 130 12.23 -3.14 -10.78
CA LEU A 130 12.50 -4.07 -9.70
C LEU A 130 13.87 -3.84 -9.05
N SER A 131 14.02 -4.17 -7.77
CA SER A 131 15.35 -4.32 -7.18
C SER A 131 16.06 -5.53 -7.80
N CYS A 132 17.38 -5.52 -7.88
CA CYS A 132 18.14 -6.62 -8.50
C CYS A 132 17.93 -7.97 -7.80
N GLU A 133 17.55 -7.99 -6.53
CA GLU A 133 17.25 -9.18 -5.74
C GLU A 133 15.75 -9.54 -5.72
N GLY A 134 14.89 -8.65 -6.21
CA GLY A 134 13.46 -8.70 -5.97
C GLY A 134 12.79 -10.01 -6.38
N VAL A 135 13.04 -10.48 -7.60
CA VAL A 135 12.48 -11.74 -8.09
C VAL A 135 13.03 -12.94 -7.32
N LYS A 136 14.36 -12.93 -7.02
CA LYS A 136 14.99 -14.01 -6.27
C LYS A 136 14.43 -14.13 -4.85
N VAL A 137 14.30 -13.03 -4.14
CA VAL A 137 13.79 -13.01 -2.76
C VAL A 137 12.37 -13.56 -2.70
N LEU A 138 11.48 -13.13 -3.60
CA LEU A 138 10.11 -13.65 -3.63
C LEU A 138 10.05 -15.12 -4.05
N TYR A 139 10.87 -15.53 -5.03
CA TYR A 139 10.97 -16.92 -5.46
C TYR A 139 11.43 -17.84 -4.32
N ASP A 140 12.53 -17.48 -3.64
CA ASP A 140 13.08 -18.27 -2.54
C ASP A 140 12.06 -18.37 -1.38
N LEU A 141 11.39 -17.25 -1.04
CA LEU A 141 10.36 -17.23 -0.01
C LEU A 141 9.19 -18.18 -0.33
N LEU A 142 8.74 -18.22 -1.59
CA LEU A 142 7.69 -19.13 -2.04
C LEU A 142 8.16 -20.61 -2.04
N GLU A 143 9.41 -20.85 -2.41
CA GLU A 143 9.98 -22.21 -2.39
C GLU A 143 10.21 -22.72 -0.97
N GLU A 144 10.63 -21.85 -0.05
CA GLU A 144 10.86 -22.20 1.35
C GLU A 144 9.52 -22.47 2.07
N THR A 145 8.58 -21.53 1.96
CA THR A 145 7.33 -21.57 2.74
C THR A 145 6.23 -22.42 2.11
N LYS A 146 6.38 -22.79 0.84
CA LYS A 146 5.41 -23.56 0.03
C LYS A 146 4.02 -22.94 -0.06
N VAL A 147 3.89 -21.65 0.22
CA VAL A 147 2.64 -20.90 0.00
C VAL A 147 2.46 -20.54 -1.47
N ASN A 148 1.28 -20.08 -1.82
CA ASN A 148 0.93 -19.74 -3.21
C ASN A 148 1.10 -18.24 -3.52
N TYR A 149 1.41 -17.40 -2.52
CA TYR A 149 1.52 -15.96 -2.67
C TYR A 149 2.54 -15.38 -1.70
N ALA A 150 3.42 -14.53 -2.21
CA ALA A 150 4.37 -13.77 -1.42
C ALA A 150 4.33 -12.28 -1.79
N VAL A 151 4.60 -11.41 -0.82
CA VAL A 151 4.66 -9.97 -1.01
C VAL A 151 5.83 -9.36 -0.25
N GLY A 152 6.47 -8.37 -0.85
CA GLY A 152 7.56 -7.62 -0.25
C GLY A 152 7.31 -6.12 -0.26
N LYS A 153 8.36 -5.34 -0.02
CA LYS A 153 8.27 -3.89 0.13
C LYS A 153 8.24 -3.18 -1.23
N THR A 154 7.33 -2.22 -1.36
CA THR A 154 7.30 -1.25 -2.46
C THR A 154 7.86 0.09 -1.99
N ILE A 155 8.82 0.64 -2.71
CA ILE A 155 9.39 1.97 -2.51
C ILE A 155 8.85 2.91 -3.59
N GLN A 156 8.18 3.97 -3.21
CA GLN A 156 7.88 5.08 -4.12
C GLN A 156 9.07 6.01 -4.18
N VAL A 157 9.51 6.32 -5.38
CA VAL A 157 10.61 7.25 -5.65
C VAL A 157 10.06 8.50 -6.33
N ASP A 158 10.22 9.65 -5.71
CA ASP A 158 9.93 10.95 -6.31
C ASP A 158 11.18 11.84 -6.32
N SER A 159 11.08 13.03 -6.87
CA SER A 159 12.21 13.96 -6.99
C SER A 159 12.78 14.47 -5.67
N LYS A 160 12.10 14.22 -4.54
CA LYS A 160 12.45 14.77 -3.21
C LYS A 160 12.83 13.70 -2.20
N GLN A 161 12.19 12.55 -2.27
CA GLN A 161 12.34 11.51 -1.26
C GLN A 161 11.88 10.14 -1.74
N GLU A 162 12.28 9.14 -1.00
CA GLU A 162 11.74 7.78 -1.10
C GLU A 162 10.76 7.52 0.03
N THR A 163 9.65 6.83 -0.27
CA THR A 163 8.64 6.48 0.72
C THR A 163 8.17 5.04 0.57
N VAL A 164 7.98 4.33 1.69
CA VAL A 164 7.41 2.98 1.68
C VAL A 164 5.91 3.05 1.46
N ILE A 165 5.43 2.40 0.41
CA ILE A 165 4.01 2.24 0.10
C ILE A 165 3.51 0.90 0.61
N GLY A 166 2.27 0.85 1.14
CA GLY A 166 1.68 -0.40 1.63
C GLY A 166 2.44 -1.01 2.83
N ARG A 167 2.84 -0.18 3.79
CA ARG A 167 3.67 -0.59 4.94
C ARG A 167 3.16 -1.84 5.66
N TYR A 168 1.85 -2.01 5.74
CA TYR A 168 1.19 -3.11 6.45
C TYR A 168 1.54 -4.49 5.89
N GLU A 169 1.71 -4.62 4.59
CA GLU A 169 2.02 -5.90 3.96
C GLU A 169 3.49 -6.32 4.12
N SER A 170 4.40 -5.35 4.26
CA SER A 170 5.85 -5.58 4.32
C SER A 170 6.52 -5.09 5.60
N SER A 171 5.76 -4.87 6.67
CA SER A 171 6.29 -4.37 7.96
C SER A 171 7.08 -5.41 8.74
N GLN A 172 6.84 -6.68 8.48
CA GLN A 172 7.47 -7.81 9.16
C GLN A 172 7.68 -8.97 8.18
N ILE A 173 8.64 -9.84 8.48
CA ILE A 173 8.78 -11.14 7.84
C ILE A 173 7.73 -12.07 8.47
N ARG A 174 6.88 -12.68 7.63
CA ARG A 174 5.88 -13.64 8.06
C ARG A 174 5.88 -14.84 7.12
N HIS A 175 5.84 -16.01 7.67
CA HIS A 175 5.82 -17.26 6.91
C HIS A 175 4.49 -17.98 7.13
N ASN A 176 3.81 -18.32 6.04
CA ASN A 176 2.66 -19.21 6.03
C ASN A 176 1.50 -18.74 6.94
N VAL A 177 1.20 -17.43 6.92
CA VAL A 177 0.16 -16.83 7.75
C VAL A 177 -1.16 -16.65 6.99
N SER A 178 -2.26 -16.55 7.73
CA SER A 178 -3.54 -16.12 7.15
C SER A 178 -3.46 -14.68 6.66
N PRO A 179 -3.95 -14.34 5.46
CA PRO A 179 -4.00 -12.95 5.00
C PRO A 179 -4.86 -12.06 5.91
N PHE A 180 -5.82 -12.64 6.61
CA PHE A 180 -6.71 -11.93 7.54
C PHE A 180 -6.04 -11.61 8.88
N SER A 181 -4.90 -12.23 9.21
CA SER A 181 -4.10 -11.85 10.38
C SER A 181 -3.24 -10.61 10.15
N ILE A 182 -3.08 -10.17 8.90
CA ILE A 182 -2.32 -8.97 8.57
C ILE A 182 -3.26 -7.79 8.48
N ARG A 183 -3.17 -6.90 9.46
CA ARG A 183 -4.00 -5.69 9.51
C ARG A 183 -3.84 -4.87 8.23
N HIS A 184 -4.94 -4.45 7.63
CA HIS A 184 -5.02 -3.63 6.43
C HIS A 184 -4.36 -4.23 5.17
N LEU A 185 -4.12 -5.55 5.10
CA LEU A 185 -3.56 -6.19 3.91
C LEU A 185 -4.33 -5.81 2.63
N PHE A 186 -5.65 -5.72 2.72
CA PHE A 186 -6.53 -5.40 1.59
C PHE A 186 -6.60 -3.89 1.24
N TYR A 187 -5.80 -3.04 1.89
CA TYR A 187 -5.81 -1.60 1.63
C TYR A 187 -5.04 -1.18 0.38
N HIS A 188 -4.05 -1.96 -0.01
CA HIS A 188 -3.13 -1.59 -1.06
C HIS A 188 -2.91 -2.76 -2.04
N LEU A 189 -3.94 -3.06 -2.82
CA LEU A 189 -3.95 -4.15 -3.77
C LEU A 189 -3.62 -3.62 -5.18
N GLY A 190 -2.38 -3.78 -5.59
CA GLY A 190 -1.88 -3.46 -6.91
C GLY A 190 -0.84 -4.49 -7.34
N PRO A 191 -0.30 -4.47 -8.55
CA PRO A 191 0.60 -5.50 -9.06
C PRO A 191 1.98 -5.52 -8.39
N ARG A 192 2.31 -4.51 -7.59
CA ARG A 192 3.63 -4.21 -7.08
C ARG A 192 4.14 -5.16 -6.00
N ALA A 193 5.42 -5.52 -6.09
CA ALA A 193 6.16 -6.31 -5.10
C ALA A 193 5.51 -7.65 -4.72
N ARG A 194 4.79 -8.30 -5.64
CA ARG A 194 4.06 -9.56 -5.42
C ARG A 194 4.48 -10.63 -6.40
N MET A 195 4.54 -11.86 -5.91
CA MET A 195 4.70 -13.05 -6.74
C MET A 195 3.70 -14.11 -6.29
N MET A 196 3.12 -14.81 -7.23
CA MET A 196 2.14 -15.84 -6.97
C MET A 196 2.35 -17.07 -7.85
N LYS A 197 1.86 -18.21 -7.39
CA LYS A 197 1.88 -19.43 -8.18
C LYS A 197 0.91 -19.28 -9.35
N LEU A 198 1.40 -19.50 -10.58
CA LEU A 198 0.59 -19.33 -11.79
C LEU A 198 -0.63 -20.24 -11.80
N ASP A 199 -0.50 -21.45 -11.27
CA ASP A 199 -1.56 -22.45 -11.21
C ASP A 199 -2.82 -21.95 -10.49
N ILE A 200 -2.69 -21.13 -9.42
CA ILE A 200 -3.89 -20.65 -8.71
C ILE A 200 -4.72 -19.69 -9.57
N ILE A 201 -4.04 -18.91 -10.42
CA ILE A 201 -4.72 -18.03 -11.38
C ILE A 201 -5.44 -18.85 -12.43
N LYS A 202 -4.73 -19.80 -13.06
CA LYS A 202 -5.28 -20.61 -14.17
C LYS A 202 -6.41 -21.53 -13.71
N LYS A 203 -6.22 -22.27 -12.60
CA LYS A 203 -7.21 -23.24 -12.10
C LYS A 203 -8.50 -22.59 -11.60
N ASN A 204 -8.41 -21.37 -11.05
CA ASN A 204 -9.58 -20.65 -10.56
C ASN A 204 -10.15 -19.65 -11.59
N GLY A 205 -9.59 -19.58 -12.81
CA GLY A 205 -10.05 -18.67 -13.86
C GLY A 205 -9.95 -17.19 -13.47
N ILE A 206 -8.99 -16.82 -12.59
CA ILE A 206 -8.85 -15.47 -12.07
C ILE A 206 -8.31 -14.56 -13.17
N LYS A 207 -9.05 -13.48 -13.45
CA LYS A 207 -8.69 -12.49 -14.48
C LYS A 207 -8.85 -11.07 -13.92
N TYR A 208 -8.04 -10.13 -14.39
CA TYR A 208 -8.31 -8.71 -14.21
C TYR A 208 -9.61 -8.36 -14.93
N PRO A 209 -10.60 -7.76 -14.25
CA PRO A 209 -11.83 -7.32 -14.91
C PRO A 209 -11.56 -6.13 -15.86
N GLU A 210 -12.31 -6.03 -16.94
CA GLU A 210 -12.22 -4.91 -17.90
C GLU A 210 -12.81 -3.64 -17.28
N MET A 211 -12.05 -2.98 -16.40
CA MET A 211 -12.40 -1.72 -15.74
C MET A 211 -11.26 -0.73 -15.86
N LYS A 212 -11.56 0.56 -15.99
CA LYS A 212 -10.55 1.63 -16.05
C LYS A 212 -9.89 1.92 -14.71
N PHE A 213 -10.48 1.47 -13.62
CA PHE A 213 -10.01 1.71 -12.26
C PHE A 213 -10.38 0.54 -11.35
N ALA A 214 -9.51 0.22 -10.39
CA ALA A 214 -9.70 -0.83 -9.38
C ALA A 214 -9.76 -2.29 -9.93
N GLU A 215 -9.35 -2.53 -11.17
CA GLU A 215 -9.21 -3.86 -11.76
C GLU A 215 -8.23 -4.73 -10.98
N ASP A 216 -7.16 -4.10 -10.50
CA ASP A 216 -6.14 -4.72 -9.66
C ASP A 216 -6.69 -5.16 -8.29
N LYS A 217 -7.56 -4.36 -7.67
CA LYS A 217 -8.16 -4.73 -6.38
C LYS A 217 -8.95 -6.01 -6.47
N GLN A 218 -9.84 -6.13 -7.46
CA GLN A 218 -10.62 -7.35 -7.64
C GLN A 218 -9.72 -8.56 -7.90
N PHE A 219 -8.76 -8.41 -8.80
CA PHE A 219 -7.82 -9.48 -9.13
C PHE A 219 -7.05 -9.97 -7.90
N PHE A 220 -6.44 -9.06 -7.11
CA PHE A 220 -5.64 -9.46 -5.96
C PHE A 220 -6.48 -9.92 -4.77
N ILE A 221 -7.73 -9.47 -4.61
CA ILE A 221 -8.67 -10.08 -3.65
C ILE A 221 -8.86 -11.55 -4.02
N ASP A 222 -9.16 -11.86 -5.27
CA ASP A 222 -9.40 -13.23 -5.74
C ASP A 222 -8.16 -14.11 -5.60
N VAL A 223 -6.99 -13.59 -5.97
CA VAL A 223 -5.70 -14.30 -5.83
C VAL A 223 -5.38 -14.60 -4.36
N ILE A 224 -5.53 -13.62 -3.46
CA ILE A 224 -5.24 -13.81 -2.03
C ILE A 224 -6.20 -14.81 -1.40
N LEU A 225 -7.49 -14.76 -1.75
CA LEU A 225 -8.49 -15.73 -1.28
C LEU A 225 -8.16 -17.15 -1.79
N ALA A 226 -7.80 -17.29 -3.07
CA ALA A 226 -7.40 -18.57 -3.65
C ALA A 226 -6.06 -19.10 -3.10
N ALA A 227 -5.16 -18.21 -2.70
CA ALA A 227 -3.88 -18.59 -2.10
C ALA A 227 -4.03 -19.19 -0.70
N GLY A 228 -5.03 -18.75 0.07
CA GLY A 228 -5.32 -19.21 1.43
C GLY A 228 -4.31 -18.72 2.46
N LYS A 229 -3.05 -19.12 2.35
CA LYS A 229 -1.95 -18.64 3.19
C LYS A 229 -0.91 -17.90 2.36
N ILE A 230 -0.27 -16.91 3.00
CA ILE A 230 0.71 -16.03 2.34
C ILE A 230 1.97 -15.87 3.17
N SER A 231 3.05 -15.42 2.53
CA SER A 231 4.28 -15.02 3.21
C SER A 231 4.66 -13.59 2.85
N THR A 232 5.33 -12.89 3.77
CA THR A 232 5.74 -11.49 3.58
C THR A 232 7.22 -11.31 3.89
N THR A 233 7.87 -10.35 3.21
CA THR A 233 9.24 -9.93 3.49
C THR A 233 9.35 -8.42 3.63
N THR A 234 10.37 -7.97 4.39
CA THR A 234 10.70 -6.55 4.55
C THR A 234 11.67 -6.04 3.49
N VAL A 235 12.14 -6.91 2.59
CA VAL A 235 13.09 -6.55 1.53
C VAL A 235 12.41 -5.70 0.47
N PRO A 236 13.04 -4.61 0.00
CA PRO A 236 12.55 -3.85 -1.16
C PRO A 236 12.56 -4.71 -2.42
N ILE A 237 11.41 -4.83 -3.07
CA ILE A 237 11.22 -5.63 -4.29
C ILE A 237 10.96 -4.75 -5.50
N TYR A 238 10.19 -3.69 -5.31
CA TYR A 238 9.59 -2.91 -6.38
C TYR A 238 9.73 -1.43 -6.12
N TYR A 239 10.15 -0.69 -7.13
CA TYR A 239 10.28 0.76 -7.10
C TYR A 239 9.21 1.39 -7.99
N LEU A 240 8.34 2.19 -7.37
CA LEU A 240 7.27 2.92 -8.01
C LEU A 240 7.75 4.29 -8.44
N ASN A 241 7.79 4.56 -9.73
CA ASN A 241 8.23 5.83 -10.29
C ASN A 241 7.18 6.94 -10.08
N ARG A 242 7.63 8.05 -9.47
CA ARG A 242 6.86 9.29 -9.32
C ARG A 242 7.76 10.52 -9.53
N ILE A 243 8.92 10.33 -10.19
CA ILE A 243 9.92 11.40 -10.43
C ILE A 243 9.34 12.42 -11.41
N ASP A 244 8.65 11.94 -12.44
CA ASP A 244 8.02 12.78 -13.45
C ASP A 244 6.53 12.95 -13.19
N GLU A 245 5.95 14.04 -13.67
CA GLU A 245 4.51 14.33 -13.61
C GLU A 245 3.70 13.39 -14.50
N ASN A 246 3.98 12.09 -14.42
CA ASN A 246 3.34 11.07 -15.22
C ASN A 246 1.83 11.19 -15.10
N GLU A 247 1.16 11.42 -16.22
CA GLU A 247 -0.29 11.44 -16.36
C GLU A 247 -0.84 10.01 -16.21
N SER A 248 -0.82 9.50 -14.98
CA SER A 248 -1.34 8.16 -14.72
C SER A 248 -2.86 8.08 -15.00
N LEU A 249 -3.33 6.96 -15.54
CA LEU A 249 -4.76 6.66 -15.71
C LEU A 249 -5.58 6.96 -14.44
N THR A 250 -4.97 6.76 -13.28
CA THR A 250 -5.58 7.09 -11.98
C THR A 250 -5.87 8.58 -11.82
N LYS A 251 -5.05 9.48 -12.36
CA LYS A 251 -5.31 10.93 -12.30
C LYS A 251 -6.38 11.35 -13.30
N GLN A 252 -6.43 10.73 -14.49
CA GLN A 252 -7.34 11.08 -15.58
C GLN A 252 -8.77 10.56 -15.38
N THR A 253 -8.95 9.44 -14.68
CA THR A 253 -10.28 8.84 -14.47
C THR A 253 -11.17 9.73 -13.60
N ASP A 254 -12.40 10.00 -14.05
CA ASP A 254 -13.40 10.78 -13.30
C ASP A 254 -13.76 10.13 -11.95
N VAL A 255 -14.18 10.96 -10.99
CA VAL A 255 -14.55 10.49 -9.64
C VAL A 255 -15.75 9.54 -9.65
N PHE A 256 -16.73 9.75 -10.52
CA PHE A 256 -17.93 8.91 -10.58
C PHE A 256 -17.65 7.60 -11.32
N GLU A 257 -16.79 7.60 -12.34
CA GLU A 257 -16.26 6.36 -12.93
C GLU A 257 -15.48 5.52 -11.90
N LYS A 258 -14.63 6.17 -11.07
CA LYS A 258 -13.95 5.49 -9.96
C LYS A 258 -14.94 4.90 -8.97
N MET A 259 -16.05 5.60 -8.70
CA MET A 259 -17.10 5.10 -7.82
C MET A 259 -17.84 3.92 -8.41
N ASP A 260 -18.15 3.93 -9.72
CA ASP A 260 -18.81 2.80 -10.37
C ASP A 260 -17.93 1.55 -10.37
N SER A 261 -16.63 1.70 -10.64
CA SER A 261 -15.64 0.62 -10.53
C SER A 261 -15.56 0.08 -9.09
N ASN A 262 -15.50 0.98 -8.09
CA ASN A 262 -15.47 0.56 -6.68
C ASN A 262 -16.76 -0.18 -6.27
N ILE A 263 -17.93 0.27 -6.73
CA ILE A 263 -19.21 -0.40 -6.52
C ILE A 263 -19.20 -1.80 -7.15
N SER A 264 -18.60 -1.97 -8.32
CA SER A 264 -18.48 -3.28 -8.96
C SER A 264 -17.60 -4.22 -8.14
N VAL A 265 -16.46 -3.74 -7.61
CA VAL A 265 -15.61 -4.53 -6.72
C VAL A 265 -16.32 -4.88 -5.41
N LEU A 266 -17.03 -3.93 -4.80
CA LEU A 266 -17.82 -4.18 -3.58
C LEU A 266 -18.87 -5.27 -3.82
N LYS A 267 -19.63 -5.18 -4.92
CA LYS A 267 -20.60 -6.18 -5.31
C LYS A 267 -19.96 -7.56 -5.49
N HIS A 268 -18.82 -7.62 -6.22
CA HIS A 268 -18.08 -8.85 -6.44
C HIS A 268 -17.65 -9.53 -5.12
N VAL A 269 -17.18 -8.74 -4.13
CA VAL A 269 -16.81 -9.28 -2.81
C VAL A 269 -18.04 -9.78 -2.06
N LEU A 270 -19.14 -9.02 -2.06
CA LEU A 270 -20.39 -9.41 -1.38
C LEU A 270 -21.02 -10.66 -1.99
N GLU A 271 -20.84 -10.93 -3.28
CA GLU A 271 -21.32 -12.15 -3.96
C GLU A 271 -20.57 -13.42 -3.54
N LYS A 272 -19.37 -13.29 -2.95
CA LYS A 272 -18.57 -14.44 -2.51
C LYS A 272 -19.06 -15.11 -1.23
N ASN A 273 -19.96 -14.48 -0.47
CA ASN A 273 -20.48 -15.00 0.81
C ASN A 273 -19.38 -15.49 1.76
N LEU A 274 -18.40 -14.65 2.01
CA LEU A 274 -17.28 -14.94 2.91
C LEU A 274 -17.73 -14.96 4.38
N ASP A 275 -16.87 -15.47 5.26
CA ASP A 275 -17.04 -15.27 6.69
C ASP A 275 -17.19 -13.77 7.00
N PRO A 276 -18.15 -13.35 7.83
CA PRO A 276 -18.45 -11.94 8.08
C PRO A 276 -17.26 -11.12 8.58
N ASN A 277 -16.35 -11.71 9.37
CA ASN A 277 -15.18 -11.00 9.87
C ASN A 277 -14.14 -10.83 8.77
N GLN A 278 -13.95 -11.84 7.92
CA GLN A 278 -13.06 -11.76 6.75
C GLN A 278 -13.60 -10.76 5.72
N GLU A 279 -14.90 -10.79 5.44
CA GLU A 279 -15.55 -9.87 4.51
C GLU A 279 -15.39 -8.41 4.97
N LYS A 280 -15.62 -8.11 6.26
CA LYS A 280 -15.40 -6.77 6.83
C LYS A 280 -13.99 -6.25 6.59
N LEU A 281 -12.96 -7.10 6.74
CA LEU A 281 -11.56 -6.70 6.52
C LEU A 281 -11.29 -6.35 5.04
N ILE A 282 -11.91 -7.06 4.11
CA ILE A 282 -11.77 -6.77 2.67
C ILE A 282 -12.50 -5.49 2.30
N ILE A 283 -13.77 -5.35 2.71
CA ILE A 283 -14.61 -4.23 2.26
C ILE A 283 -14.37 -2.93 3.02
N ASN A 284 -13.72 -2.96 4.19
CA ASN A 284 -13.42 -1.76 4.97
C ASN A 284 -12.78 -0.67 4.10
N ARG A 285 -11.74 -1.00 3.32
CA ARG A 285 -11.10 -0.06 2.40
C ARG A 285 -12.05 0.48 1.33
N LEU A 286 -12.89 -0.41 0.75
CA LEU A 286 -13.83 -0.06 -0.32
C LEU A 286 -14.90 0.92 0.18
N ILE A 287 -15.33 0.76 1.43
CA ILE A 287 -16.32 1.61 2.07
C ILE A 287 -15.68 2.90 2.60
N GLU A 288 -14.70 2.78 3.47
CA GLU A 288 -14.18 3.92 4.21
C GLU A 288 -13.40 4.91 3.34
N PHE A 289 -12.44 4.40 2.55
CA PHE A 289 -11.60 5.25 1.72
C PHE A 289 -12.18 5.46 0.32
N ASP A 290 -12.56 4.37 -0.35
CA ASP A 290 -12.96 4.43 -1.76
C ASP A 290 -14.40 4.89 -1.95
N SER A 291 -15.24 4.92 -0.89
CA SER A 291 -16.57 5.51 -0.93
C SER A 291 -16.66 6.77 -0.09
N ILE A 292 -16.64 6.70 1.23
CA ILE A 292 -16.87 7.86 2.12
C ILE A 292 -15.82 8.96 1.88
N THR A 293 -14.53 8.64 2.06
CA THR A 293 -13.45 9.63 1.89
C THR A 293 -13.40 10.16 0.46
N ARG A 294 -13.58 9.30 -0.55
CA ARG A 294 -13.58 9.71 -1.96
C ARG A 294 -14.72 10.66 -2.29
N LEU A 295 -15.91 10.39 -1.80
CA LEU A 295 -17.08 11.23 -2.08
C LEU A 295 -17.06 12.53 -1.30
N PHE A 296 -16.73 12.51 0.01
CA PHE A 296 -17.02 13.63 0.89
C PHE A 296 -15.77 14.36 1.40
N ASP A 297 -14.61 13.71 1.50
CA ASP A 297 -13.41 14.30 2.07
C ASP A 297 -12.33 14.59 1.00
N ARG A 298 -12.72 15.25 -0.11
CA ARG A 298 -11.83 15.62 -1.22
C ARG A 298 -12.15 17.01 -1.76
N LYS A 299 -11.12 17.68 -2.31
CA LYS A 299 -11.27 19.03 -2.91
C LYS A 299 -12.27 19.07 -4.07
N HIS A 300 -12.37 17.99 -4.89
CA HIS A 300 -13.33 17.95 -5.98
C HIS A 300 -14.79 17.98 -5.49
N PHE A 301 -15.10 17.38 -4.33
CA PHE A 301 -16.41 17.51 -3.69
C PHE A 301 -16.70 18.96 -3.37
N LEU A 302 -15.79 19.68 -2.71
CA LEU A 302 -15.98 21.09 -2.36
C LEU A 302 -16.20 21.98 -3.59
N LYS A 303 -15.45 21.72 -4.68
CA LYS A 303 -15.52 22.50 -5.93
C LYS A 303 -16.75 22.18 -6.78
N SER A 304 -17.38 21.03 -6.57
CA SER A 304 -18.52 20.60 -7.40
C SER A 304 -19.76 21.45 -7.14
N LYS A 305 -20.43 21.89 -8.21
CA LYS A 305 -21.76 22.50 -8.15
C LYS A 305 -22.87 21.43 -8.03
N ASN A 306 -22.58 20.18 -8.40
CA ASN A 306 -23.54 19.07 -8.35
C ASN A 306 -23.27 18.16 -7.14
N LYS A 307 -23.57 18.64 -5.95
CA LYS A 307 -23.44 17.85 -4.70
C LYS A 307 -24.37 16.65 -4.68
N LYS A 308 -25.56 16.80 -5.29
CA LYS A 308 -26.55 15.73 -5.35
C LYS A 308 -25.97 14.43 -5.94
N ALA A 309 -25.15 14.53 -6.99
CA ALA A 309 -24.54 13.36 -7.61
C ALA A 309 -23.63 12.56 -6.63
N TYR A 310 -22.97 13.24 -5.69
CA TYR A 310 -22.16 12.57 -4.66
C TYR A 310 -23.03 11.83 -3.65
N TYR A 311 -24.13 12.43 -3.22
CA TYR A 311 -25.08 11.79 -2.30
C TYR A 311 -25.79 10.60 -2.98
N ASP A 312 -26.15 10.74 -4.26
CA ASP A 312 -26.76 9.66 -5.03
C ASP A 312 -25.80 8.46 -5.18
N LYS A 313 -24.49 8.71 -5.39
CA LYS A 313 -23.49 7.63 -5.41
C LYS A 313 -23.33 6.96 -4.05
N PHE A 314 -23.33 7.72 -2.95
CA PHE A 314 -23.31 7.18 -1.60
C PHE A 314 -24.53 6.29 -1.34
N ASN A 315 -25.74 6.77 -1.68
CA ASN A 315 -26.97 6.01 -1.56
C ASN A 315 -26.93 4.72 -2.38
N LYS A 316 -26.28 4.72 -3.55
CA LYS A 316 -26.08 3.52 -4.37
C LYS A 316 -25.19 2.50 -3.66
N VAL A 317 -24.10 2.91 -3.01
CA VAL A 317 -23.25 2.04 -2.18
C VAL A 317 -24.07 1.41 -1.06
N MET A 318 -24.84 2.23 -0.33
CA MET A 318 -25.70 1.78 0.77
C MET A 318 -26.74 0.76 0.30
N SER A 319 -27.40 1.04 -0.84
CA SER A 319 -28.45 0.17 -1.39
C SER A 319 -27.89 -1.22 -1.78
N ILE A 320 -26.69 -1.24 -2.36
CA ILE A 320 -26.01 -2.50 -2.70
C ILE A 320 -25.68 -3.30 -1.45
N PHE A 321 -25.06 -2.67 -0.45
CA PHE A 321 -24.75 -3.37 0.80
C PHE A 321 -26.02 -3.95 1.45
N LYS A 322 -27.08 -3.15 1.56
CA LYS A 322 -28.37 -3.56 2.13
C LYS A 322 -29.00 -4.74 1.38
N LYS A 323 -28.83 -4.80 0.03
CA LYS A 323 -29.36 -5.90 -0.80
C LYS A 323 -28.85 -7.27 -0.35
N TYR A 324 -27.60 -7.36 0.10
CA TYR A 324 -26.97 -8.64 0.46
C TYR A 324 -27.26 -9.10 1.89
N LYS A 325 -27.99 -8.31 2.70
CA LYS A 325 -28.50 -8.69 4.04
C LYS A 325 -27.43 -9.31 4.94
N ARG A 326 -26.31 -8.59 5.16
CA ARG A 326 -25.21 -9.09 5.98
C ARG A 326 -25.60 -9.16 7.47
N PRO A 327 -25.01 -10.10 8.27
CA PRO A 327 -25.24 -10.22 9.71
C PRO A 327 -24.52 -9.13 10.53
N TYR A 328 -24.06 -8.06 9.90
CA TYR A 328 -23.40 -6.91 10.51
C TYR A 328 -23.85 -5.62 9.80
N LEU A 329 -23.68 -4.49 10.49
CA LEU A 329 -24.10 -3.20 9.97
C LEU A 329 -23.04 -2.60 9.04
N PHE A 330 -23.45 -1.72 8.14
CA PHE A 330 -22.52 -1.00 7.26
C PHE A 330 -21.47 -0.24 8.05
N GLU A 331 -21.86 0.43 9.11
CA GLU A 331 -21.01 1.19 10.01
C GLU A 331 -19.97 0.35 10.76
N ASP A 332 -20.15 -0.96 10.91
CA ASP A 332 -19.16 -1.87 11.51
C ASP A 332 -17.91 -2.03 10.62
N THR A 333 -18.01 -1.61 9.36
CA THR A 333 -16.90 -1.57 8.40
C THR A 333 -16.12 -0.27 8.43
N ILE A 334 -16.52 0.72 9.25
CA ILE A 334 -15.89 2.03 9.35
C ILE A 334 -15.04 2.10 10.61
N ILE A 335 -13.72 2.23 10.45
CA ILE A 335 -12.77 2.20 11.57
C ILE A 335 -12.38 3.60 12.03
N LYS A 336 -12.24 4.56 11.09
CA LYS A 336 -11.76 5.92 11.41
C LYS A 336 -12.88 6.79 11.95
N PRO A 337 -12.68 7.47 13.10
CA PRO A 337 -13.71 8.35 13.68
C PRO A 337 -14.24 9.42 12.72
N ILE A 338 -13.36 10.04 11.96
CA ILE A 338 -13.76 11.09 11.01
C ILE A 338 -14.64 10.50 9.87
N SER A 339 -14.32 9.31 9.39
CA SER A 339 -15.13 8.63 8.36
C SER A 339 -16.51 8.24 8.91
N ARG A 340 -16.58 7.86 10.19
CA ARG A 340 -17.85 7.60 10.87
C ARG A 340 -18.71 8.86 10.97
N ILE A 341 -18.12 10.00 11.30
CA ILE A 341 -18.83 11.27 11.34
C ILE A 341 -19.38 11.65 9.97
N TYR A 342 -18.59 11.52 8.89
CA TYR A 342 -19.09 11.73 7.52
C TYR A 342 -20.27 10.81 7.19
N PHE A 343 -20.17 9.55 7.58
CA PHE A 343 -21.25 8.57 7.39
C PHE A 343 -22.52 9.00 8.13
N ASP A 344 -22.43 9.33 9.42
CA ASP A 344 -23.55 9.72 10.25
C ASP A 344 -24.23 10.99 9.73
N LEU A 345 -23.46 12.01 9.31
CA LEU A 345 -23.97 13.23 8.69
C LEU A 345 -24.71 12.93 7.37
N ALA A 346 -24.15 12.05 6.53
CA ALA A 346 -24.78 11.67 5.26
C ALA A 346 -26.09 10.90 5.48
N MET A 347 -26.11 9.98 6.46
CA MET A 347 -27.30 9.20 6.83
C MET A 347 -28.42 10.08 7.39
N ASN A 348 -28.08 11.07 8.21
CA ASN A 348 -29.01 12.05 8.79
C ASN A 348 -29.38 13.16 7.80
N ARG A 349 -28.81 13.17 6.58
CA ARG A 349 -29.01 14.21 5.55
C ARG A 349 -28.62 15.62 6.02
N ASP A 350 -27.73 15.72 7.02
CA ASP A 350 -27.15 17.00 7.46
C ASP A 350 -26.03 17.43 6.49
N PHE A 351 -26.42 17.72 5.25
CA PHE A 351 -25.48 18.02 4.17
C PHE A 351 -24.73 19.32 4.40
N GLU A 352 -25.34 20.30 5.06
CA GLU A 352 -24.69 21.57 5.41
C GLU A 352 -23.49 21.32 6.32
N THR A 353 -23.68 20.56 7.38
CA THR A 353 -22.59 20.23 8.31
C THR A 353 -21.53 19.34 7.65
N LEU A 354 -21.95 18.39 6.80
CA LEU A 354 -21.06 17.53 6.04
C LEU A 354 -20.12 18.35 5.12
N GLU A 355 -20.67 19.33 4.38
CA GLU A 355 -19.89 20.21 3.51
C GLU A 355 -18.95 21.12 4.30
N ALA A 356 -19.42 21.67 5.43
CA ALA A 356 -18.60 22.47 6.33
C ALA A 356 -17.44 21.66 6.95
N LEU A 357 -17.68 20.38 7.30
CA LEU A 357 -16.64 19.47 7.80
C LEU A 357 -15.61 19.14 6.72
N ALA A 358 -16.05 18.95 5.47
CA ALA A 358 -15.15 18.74 4.33
C ALA A 358 -14.25 19.97 4.08
N ASP A 359 -14.83 21.17 4.14
CA ASP A 359 -14.08 22.42 4.04
C ASP A 359 -13.04 22.55 5.15
N TRP A 360 -13.46 22.33 6.40
CA TRP A 360 -12.55 22.31 7.56
C TRP A 360 -11.39 21.35 7.35
N SER A 361 -11.67 20.13 6.91
CA SER A 361 -10.65 19.09 6.70
C SER A 361 -9.64 19.46 5.60
N LYS A 362 -10.10 20.08 4.49
CA LYS A 362 -9.22 20.38 3.34
C LYS A 362 -8.50 21.72 3.45
N ASN A 363 -9.07 22.68 4.17
CA ASN A 363 -8.54 24.05 4.27
C ASN A 363 -7.88 24.31 5.65
N LYS A 364 -7.57 23.28 6.43
CA LYS A 364 -6.93 23.37 7.75
C LYS A 364 -7.70 24.31 8.70
N GLY A 365 -9.01 24.10 8.80
CA GLY A 365 -9.87 24.89 9.67
C GLY A 365 -9.44 24.84 11.16
N GLU A 366 -9.90 25.79 11.94
CA GLU A 366 -9.60 25.89 13.37
C GLU A 366 -9.95 24.61 14.12
N SER A 367 -9.11 24.27 15.09
CA SER A 367 -9.38 23.15 15.99
C SER A 367 -8.67 23.35 17.33
N TYR A 368 -9.24 22.77 18.37
CA TYR A 368 -8.65 22.70 19.70
C TYR A 368 -8.87 21.30 20.29
N PHE A 369 -8.25 21.04 21.43
CA PHE A 369 -8.36 19.76 22.12
C PHE A 369 -9.12 19.93 23.41
N ILE A 370 -9.98 18.96 23.72
CA ILE A 370 -10.69 18.85 24.99
C ILE A 370 -10.51 17.44 25.55
N GLU A 371 -10.70 17.32 26.84
CA GLU A 371 -10.87 16.04 27.53
C GLU A 371 -12.28 15.99 28.11
N LYS A 372 -13.01 14.89 27.82
CA LYS A 372 -14.35 14.66 28.35
C LYS A 372 -14.40 13.24 28.91
N GLU A 373 -14.75 13.13 30.18
CA GLU A 373 -14.77 11.84 30.90
C GLU A 373 -13.43 11.07 30.81
N GLY A 374 -12.30 11.80 30.89
CA GLY A 374 -10.96 11.24 30.77
C GLY A 374 -10.52 10.85 29.35
N LEU A 375 -11.35 11.09 28.34
CA LEU A 375 -11.07 10.74 26.94
C LEU A 375 -10.78 11.99 26.09
N PRO A 376 -9.75 11.95 25.25
CA PRO A 376 -9.35 13.09 24.44
C PRO A 376 -10.15 13.20 23.14
N TYR A 377 -10.52 14.43 22.80
CA TYR A 377 -11.18 14.79 21.54
C TYR A 377 -10.46 15.96 20.88
N LYS A 378 -10.42 15.92 19.55
CA LYS A 378 -10.15 17.08 18.72
C LYS A 378 -11.47 17.70 18.29
N VAL A 379 -11.68 18.98 18.63
CA VAL A 379 -12.88 19.72 18.26
C VAL A 379 -12.60 20.51 16.98
N ALA A 380 -13.36 20.26 15.93
CA ALA A 380 -13.35 21.01 14.70
C ALA A 380 -14.37 22.15 14.77
N ARG A 381 -13.93 23.41 14.64
CA ARG A 381 -14.82 24.59 14.49
C ARG A 381 -15.17 24.75 13.03
N LEU A 382 -16.43 24.59 12.70
CA LEU A 382 -16.91 24.67 11.32
C LEU A 382 -17.36 26.09 10.97
N LYS A 383 -17.29 26.43 9.69
CA LYS A 383 -17.72 27.78 9.20
C LYS A 383 -19.19 28.07 9.41
N ASN A 384 -20.04 27.05 9.54
CA ASN A 384 -21.47 27.19 9.84
C ASN A 384 -21.76 27.36 11.35
N GLY A 385 -20.73 27.59 12.17
CA GLY A 385 -20.84 27.78 13.62
C GLY A 385 -20.97 26.50 14.44
N LYS A 386 -21.10 25.32 13.82
CA LYS A 386 -21.14 24.05 14.56
C LYS A 386 -19.74 23.60 14.97
N GLU A 387 -19.68 22.84 16.05
CA GLU A 387 -18.46 22.16 16.53
C GLU A 387 -18.63 20.66 16.47
N ILE A 388 -17.63 19.98 15.90
CA ILE A 388 -17.60 18.52 15.78
C ILE A 388 -16.50 17.95 16.66
N GLN A 389 -16.87 17.10 17.61
CA GLN A 389 -15.94 16.38 18.45
C GLN A 389 -15.47 15.10 17.73
N ILE A 390 -14.18 15.03 17.43
CA ILE A 390 -13.55 13.89 16.75
C ILE A 390 -12.76 13.10 17.78
N PRO A 391 -13.15 11.85 18.10
CA PRO A 391 -12.43 11.02 19.06
C PRO A 391 -10.97 10.79 18.65
N ILE A 392 -10.05 11.00 19.60
CA ILE A 392 -8.62 10.71 19.40
C ILE A 392 -8.35 9.28 19.84
N GLN A 393 -7.92 8.43 18.91
CA GLN A 393 -7.72 7.00 19.15
C GLN A 393 -6.57 6.77 20.14
N LEU A 394 -5.46 7.47 19.97
CA LEU A 394 -4.27 7.34 20.80
C LEU A 394 -3.54 8.68 20.89
N GLN A 395 -3.20 9.08 22.11
CA GLN A 395 -2.18 10.09 22.44
C GLN A 395 -1.09 9.41 23.25
N ALA A 396 0.15 9.83 23.05
CA ALA A 396 1.30 9.35 23.78
C ALA A 396 2.15 10.56 24.21
N ALA A 397 2.43 10.68 25.48
CA ALA A 397 3.21 11.77 26.07
C ALA A 397 4.26 11.22 27.02
N ILE A 398 5.49 11.74 26.93
CA ILE A 398 6.53 11.46 27.91
C ILE A 398 6.07 12.00 29.28
N SER A 399 6.07 11.14 30.30
CA SER A 399 5.78 11.53 31.68
C SER A 399 7.02 11.51 32.57
N GLU A 400 8.02 10.67 32.25
CA GLU A 400 9.24 10.56 33.02
C GLU A 400 10.40 10.08 32.14
N GLU A 401 11.61 10.61 32.40
CA GLU A 401 12.87 10.19 31.78
C GLU A 401 13.87 9.93 32.91
N LYS A 402 14.38 8.69 32.98
CA LYS A 402 15.40 8.30 33.97
C LYS A 402 16.63 7.73 33.28
N GLN A 403 17.80 8.23 33.68
CA GLN A 403 19.06 7.70 33.18
C GLN A 403 19.70 6.80 34.23
N SER A 404 20.15 5.64 33.78
CA SER A 404 21.00 4.70 34.52
C SER A 404 22.38 4.57 33.87
N SER A 405 23.26 3.78 34.45
CA SER A 405 24.61 3.53 33.92
C SER A 405 24.58 2.96 32.51
N ASP A 406 23.66 2.03 32.22
CA ASP A 406 23.60 1.19 31.01
C ASP A 406 22.37 1.45 30.14
N HIS A 407 21.35 2.16 30.64
CA HIS A 407 20.10 2.40 29.91
C HIS A 407 19.45 3.75 30.24
N ILE A 408 18.42 4.08 29.46
CA ILE A 408 17.50 5.20 29.69
C ILE A 408 16.09 4.62 29.74
N ASP A 409 15.36 4.86 30.84
CA ASP A 409 13.94 4.51 30.95
C ASP A 409 13.09 5.70 30.52
N LEU A 410 12.21 5.45 29.57
CA LEU A 410 11.19 6.39 29.10
C LEU A 410 9.82 5.92 29.57
N LYS A 411 9.20 6.63 30.51
CA LYS A 411 7.81 6.38 30.88
C LYS A 411 6.89 7.24 30.01
N ILE A 412 5.97 6.59 29.29
CA ILE A 412 5.08 7.22 28.32
C ILE A 412 3.64 6.97 28.76
N THR A 413 2.91 8.04 29.09
CA THR A 413 1.49 7.99 29.39
C THR A 413 0.67 7.90 28.11
N LEU A 414 -0.33 7.01 28.10
CA LEU A 414 -1.20 6.75 26.97
C LEU A 414 -2.62 7.22 27.32
N LYS A 415 -3.23 8.01 26.44
CA LYS A 415 -4.64 8.40 26.50
C LYS A 415 -5.32 8.16 25.17
N GLY A 416 -6.59 7.77 25.15
CA GLY A 416 -7.32 7.62 23.90
C GLY A 416 -8.53 6.72 24.00
N HIS A 417 -9.35 6.77 22.95
CA HIS A 417 -10.54 5.92 22.83
C HIS A 417 -10.22 4.45 22.53
N LYS A 418 -9.01 4.17 22.05
CA LYS A 418 -8.53 2.83 21.76
C LYS A 418 -7.02 2.77 21.96
N ILE A 419 -6.61 2.37 23.16
CA ILE A 419 -5.18 2.17 23.47
C ILE A 419 -4.80 0.79 22.92
N PRO A 420 -3.91 0.73 21.90
CA PRO A 420 -3.44 -0.54 21.36
C PRO A 420 -2.34 -1.12 22.23
N ASP A 421 -2.01 -2.38 21.99
CA ASP A 421 -0.79 -3.00 22.48
C ASP A 421 0.44 -2.31 21.89
N ILE A 422 1.34 -1.86 22.75
CA ILE A 422 2.55 -1.13 22.37
C ILE A 422 3.68 -2.13 22.16
N GLN A 423 4.31 -2.06 20.99
CA GLN A 423 5.31 -3.03 20.55
C GLN A 423 6.75 -2.48 20.60
N GLY A 424 6.94 -1.18 20.84
CA GLY A 424 8.27 -0.59 20.93
C GLY A 424 8.34 0.87 20.47
N LEU A 425 9.57 1.29 20.14
CA LEU A 425 9.85 2.61 19.58
C LEU A 425 10.43 2.49 18.17
N ILE A 426 10.13 3.47 17.34
CA ILE A 426 10.78 3.70 16.06
C ILE A 426 11.54 5.03 16.17
N LEU A 427 12.86 4.97 16.01
CA LEU A 427 13.72 6.14 15.84
C LEU A 427 13.92 6.35 14.34
N GLN A 428 13.18 7.28 13.75
CA GLN A 428 13.23 7.56 12.33
C GLN A 428 14.13 8.75 12.04
N SER A 429 15.19 8.55 11.25
CA SER A 429 16.04 9.63 10.76
C SER A 429 15.22 10.70 10.05
N ARG A 430 15.59 11.97 10.25
CA ARG A 430 14.92 13.10 9.59
C ARG A 430 15.49 13.40 8.23
N THR A 431 16.73 12.98 7.97
CA THR A 431 17.42 13.18 6.70
C THR A 431 17.28 11.97 5.77
N HIS A 432 17.27 10.75 6.33
CA HIS A 432 17.20 9.50 5.59
C HIS A 432 16.07 8.62 6.11
N VAL A 433 14.89 8.71 5.51
CA VAL A 433 13.68 8.02 5.98
C VAL A 433 13.83 6.50 6.07
N GLU A 434 14.68 5.90 5.25
CA GLU A 434 15.00 4.46 5.31
C GLU A 434 15.85 4.08 6.53
N GLN A 435 16.56 5.02 7.14
CA GLN A 435 17.31 4.79 8.36
C GLN A 435 16.38 4.91 9.56
N SER A 436 15.64 3.83 9.79
CA SER A 436 14.77 3.69 10.96
C SER A 436 15.32 2.57 11.84
N TYR A 437 15.45 2.86 13.12
CA TYR A 437 15.87 1.90 14.14
C TYR A 437 14.65 1.50 14.96
N LEU A 438 14.41 0.21 15.03
CA LEU A 438 13.32 -0.37 15.78
C LEU A 438 13.84 -0.90 17.11
N ILE A 439 13.19 -0.51 18.20
CA ILE A 439 13.50 -0.95 19.57
C ILE A 439 12.24 -1.65 20.08
N GLU A 440 12.28 -2.99 20.14
CA GLU A 440 11.16 -3.83 20.57
C GLU A 440 11.42 -4.46 21.95
N GLU A 441 12.67 -4.47 22.37
CA GLU A 441 13.05 -4.99 23.69
C GLU A 441 12.81 -3.98 24.80
N GLY A 442 12.59 -4.44 26.03
CA GLY A 442 12.45 -3.60 27.20
C GLY A 442 11.13 -2.81 27.28
N VAL A 443 10.08 -3.26 26.59
CA VAL A 443 8.73 -2.67 26.66
C VAL A 443 7.98 -3.28 27.84
N GLN A 444 7.59 -2.46 28.82
CA GLN A 444 6.81 -2.86 29.97
C GLN A 444 5.50 -2.08 30.04
N HIS A 445 4.39 -2.79 29.98
CA HIS A 445 3.06 -2.21 30.17
C HIS A 445 2.75 -2.05 31.65
N ASN A 446 2.34 -0.85 32.06
CA ASN A 446 2.01 -0.53 33.43
C ASN A 446 0.48 -0.51 33.62
N LYS A 447 0.02 -0.66 34.88
CA LYS A 447 -1.41 -0.67 35.24
C LYS A 447 -2.09 0.72 35.09
N ASP A 448 -1.31 1.78 35.03
CA ASP A 448 -1.76 3.18 34.99
C ASP A 448 -1.95 3.73 33.57
N ASN A 449 -2.19 2.87 32.60
CA ASN A 449 -2.23 3.24 31.18
C ASN A 449 -0.94 3.94 30.71
N SER A 450 0.20 3.54 31.23
CA SER A 450 1.51 3.96 30.73
C SER A 450 2.33 2.77 30.25
N VAL A 451 3.35 3.06 29.47
CA VAL A 451 4.36 2.09 29.05
C VAL A 451 5.73 2.62 29.41
N THR A 452 6.57 1.78 30.01
CA THR A 452 7.98 2.09 30.23
C THR A 452 8.79 1.37 29.16
N ILE A 453 9.66 2.11 28.46
CA ILE A 453 10.52 1.55 27.42
C ILE A 453 11.96 1.81 27.82
N LYS A 454 12.70 0.72 27.95
CA LYS A 454 14.11 0.72 28.31
C LYS A 454 14.98 0.82 27.06
N LEU A 455 15.70 1.92 26.92
CA LEU A 455 16.67 2.15 25.84
C LEU A 455 18.05 1.73 26.31
N ASP A 456 18.51 0.58 25.89
CA ASP A 456 19.87 0.11 26.16
C ASP A 456 20.88 0.98 25.42
N LYS A 457 21.86 1.55 26.13
CA LYS A 457 22.90 2.41 25.56
C LYS A 457 23.74 1.65 24.53
N GLN A 458 23.94 0.33 24.68
CA GLN A 458 24.65 -0.49 23.72
C GLN A 458 23.93 -0.51 22.37
N ASN A 459 22.60 -0.66 22.39
CA ASN A 459 21.78 -0.65 21.18
C ASN A 459 21.76 0.75 20.51
N LEU A 460 21.90 1.83 21.30
CA LEU A 460 21.95 3.19 20.79
C LEU A 460 23.28 3.54 20.08
N LYS A 461 24.36 2.80 20.31
CA LYS A 461 25.66 3.02 19.64
C LYS A 461 25.60 2.89 18.13
N GLN A 462 24.67 2.07 17.60
CA GLN A 462 24.47 1.91 16.16
C GLN A 462 23.87 3.16 15.46
N LEU A 463 23.26 4.08 16.23
CA LEU A 463 22.66 5.28 15.66
C LEU A 463 23.74 6.17 14.99
N LYS A 464 23.48 6.61 13.78
CA LYS A 464 24.35 7.55 13.06
C LYS A 464 24.16 8.97 13.63
N GLN A 465 25.11 9.85 13.32
CA GLN A 465 25.02 11.27 13.67
C GLN A 465 23.90 11.92 12.84
N ASP A 466 22.73 12.10 13.44
CA ASP A 466 21.51 12.63 12.82
C ASP A 466 20.51 13.06 13.89
N GLY A 467 19.43 13.71 13.47
CA GLY A 467 18.23 13.96 14.25
C GLY A 467 17.15 12.93 13.95
N TYR A 468 16.54 12.39 15.01
CA TYR A 468 15.52 11.36 14.91
C TYR A 468 14.18 11.85 15.43
N ALA A 469 13.12 11.57 14.68
CA ALA A 469 11.75 11.62 15.19
C ALA A 469 11.46 10.32 15.94
N VAL A 470 10.82 10.43 17.11
CA VAL A 470 10.54 9.30 18.00
C VAL A 470 9.06 8.95 17.94
N TYR A 471 8.80 7.71 17.55
CA TYR A 471 7.44 7.20 17.46
C TYR A 471 7.25 6.00 18.36
N LEU A 472 6.11 5.92 18.98
CA LEU A 472 5.60 4.71 19.61
C LEU A 472 5.09 3.78 18.52
N ARG A 473 5.58 2.53 18.48
CA ARG A 473 5.12 1.50 17.55
C ARG A 473 3.97 0.71 18.16
N HIS A 474 2.93 0.46 17.37
CA HIS A 474 1.79 -0.35 17.76
C HIS A 474 1.12 -1.00 16.54
N SER A 475 0.27 -2.00 16.76
CA SER A 475 -0.55 -2.60 15.70
C SER A 475 0.26 -2.96 14.44
N ASP A 476 1.35 -3.69 14.62
CA ASP A 476 2.33 -4.16 13.62
C ASP A 476 3.17 -3.06 12.97
N TYR A 477 2.58 -2.08 12.34
CA TYR A 477 3.26 -1.07 11.51
C TYR A 477 2.84 0.36 11.84
N GLU A 478 1.80 0.53 12.66
CA GLU A 478 1.35 1.88 13.02
C GLU A 478 2.32 2.54 13.99
N LYS A 479 2.40 3.84 13.88
CA LYS A 479 3.28 4.64 14.70
C LYS A 479 2.61 5.92 15.16
N LYS A 480 2.84 6.30 16.41
CA LYS A 480 2.33 7.51 17.02
C LYS A 480 3.49 8.37 17.50
N LEU A 481 3.54 9.64 17.09
CA LEU A 481 4.48 10.61 17.68
C LEU A 481 4.24 10.74 19.18
N ILE A 482 5.33 10.81 19.94
CA ILE A 482 5.31 11.01 21.39
C ILE A 482 5.46 12.49 21.64
N SER A 483 4.54 13.10 22.38
CA SER A 483 4.67 14.49 22.83
C SER A 483 5.62 14.59 24.02
N LYS A 484 6.29 15.74 24.13
CA LYS A 484 7.15 16.10 25.27
C LYS A 484 6.79 17.51 25.72
N ASP A 485 6.17 17.60 26.89
CA ASP A 485 5.70 18.88 27.41
C ASP A 485 6.80 19.68 28.12
N THR A 486 7.79 18.97 28.69
CA THR A 486 8.91 19.62 29.40
C THR A 486 9.94 20.18 28.43
N GLU A 487 10.47 21.37 28.75
CA GLU A 487 11.60 21.99 28.02
C GLU A 487 12.96 21.39 28.43
N LEU A 488 13.00 20.60 29.49
CA LEU A 488 14.23 19.98 29.98
C LEU A 488 14.75 18.96 28.94
N ASN A 489 16.00 19.12 28.58
CA ASN A 489 16.71 18.21 27.71
C ASN A 489 17.49 17.20 28.55
N LEU A 490 17.44 15.93 28.14
CA LEU A 490 18.28 14.89 28.73
C LEU A 490 19.46 14.62 27.78
N GLN A 491 20.68 14.82 28.29
CA GLN A 491 21.92 14.55 27.55
C GLN A 491 22.62 13.33 28.15
N VAL A 492 22.92 12.34 27.34
CA VAL A 492 23.42 11.03 27.77
C VAL A 492 24.61 10.63 26.92
N GLU A 493 25.74 10.32 27.58
CA GLU A 493 26.87 9.70 26.91
C GLU A 493 26.54 8.24 26.59
N ILE A 494 26.63 7.86 25.31
CA ILE A 494 26.37 6.50 24.82
C ILE A 494 27.68 5.78 24.44
N GLU A 495 28.72 6.54 24.11
CA GLU A 495 30.06 6.06 23.80
C GLU A 495 31.03 7.25 23.93
N LYS A 496 32.34 6.98 24.10
CA LYS A 496 33.37 8.02 24.13
C LYS A 496 33.26 8.96 22.92
N ASN A 497 33.07 10.25 23.18
CA ASN A 497 32.84 11.32 22.19
C ASN A 497 31.52 11.18 21.40
N LYS A 498 30.52 10.44 21.89
CA LYS A 498 29.21 10.30 21.28
C LYS A 498 28.11 10.46 22.31
N GLN A 499 27.30 11.49 22.13
CA GLN A 499 26.23 11.82 23.07
C GLN A 499 24.88 11.77 22.39
N LEU A 500 23.86 11.41 23.15
CA LEU A 500 22.48 11.42 22.75
C LEU A 500 21.78 12.58 23.49
N LEU A 501 21.10 13.44 22.73
CA LEU A 501 20.28 14.51 23.28
C LEU A 501 18.81 14.17 23.03
N ILE A 502 18.04 14.01 24.13
CA ILE A 502 16.57 13.91 24.08
C ILE A 502 16.00 15.30 24.32
N TYR A 503 15.18 15.80 23.40
CA TYR A 503 14.72 17.19 23.45
C TYR A 503 13.30 17.35 22.95
N LYS A 504 12.67 18.48 23.29
CA LYS A 504 11.38 18.91 22.75
C LYS A 504 11.57 19.61 21.41
N THR A 505 10.86 19.17 20.39
CA THR A 505 10.87 19.82 19.07
C THR A 505 9.97 21.06 19.05
N LYS A 506 10.12 21.93 18.04
CA LYS A 506 9.24 23.11 17.85
C LYS A 506 7.75 22.76 17.80
N ASN A 507 7.41 21.54 17.42
CA ASN A 507 6.02 21.05 17.35
C ASN A 507 5.57 20.32 18.63
N GLY A 508 6.31 20.43 19.74
CA GLY A 508 5.97 19.80 21.01
C GLY A 508 6.17 18.30 21.07
N ASN A 509 6.87 17.69 20.11
CA ASN A 509 7.13 16.26 20.11
C ASN A 509 8.53 15.93 20.66
N MET A 510 8.71 14.70 21.15
CA MET A 510 10.02 14.18 21.51
C MET A 510 10.91 14.05 20.27
N GLY A 511 12.14 14.52 20.36
CA GLY A 511 13.20 14.30 19.37
C GLY A 511 14.43 13.72 20.03
N ILE A 512 15.18 12.94 19.28
CA ILE A 512 16.51 12.46 19.66
C ILE A 512 17.52 13.00 18.65
N LYS A 513 18.68 13.45 19.11
CA LYS A 513 19.80 13.86 18.26
C LYS A 513 21.09 13.18 18.74
N VAL A 514 21.82 12.59 17.82
CA VAL A 514 23.15 12.06 18.09
C VAL A 514 24.18 13.12 17.75
N ILE A 515 25.01 13.48 18.73
CA ILE A 515 26.04 14.53 18.65
C ILE A 515 27.41 13.86 18.88
N LYS A 516 28.37 14.18 18.04
CA LYS A 516 29.79 13.90 18.33
C LYS A 516 30.39 15.11 19.03
N GLU A 517 31.11 14.91 20.14
CA GLU A 517 31.96 15.96 20.69
C GLU A 517 33.05 16.31 19.67
N THR A 518 33.00 17.50 19.15
CA THR A 518 34.15 18.11 18.49
C THR A 518 35.15 18.41 19.59
N LYS A 519 36.30 17.75 19.58
CA LYS A 519 37.46 18.22 20.38
C LYS A 519 37.72 19.68 20.00
N GLN A 520 37.53 20.58 20.96
CA GLN A 520 38.10 21.92 20.89
C GLN A 520 39.62 21.83 20.91
#